data_1689048699b6c56474f8b60b8ccf5f75
#
_entry.id   1689048699b6c56474f8b60b8ccf5f75
#
_cell.length_a   1.000
_cell.length_b   1.000
_cell.length_c   1.000
_cell.angle_alpha   90.00
_cell.angle_beta   90.00
_cell.angle_gamma   90.00
#
_symmetry.space_group_name_H-M   'P 1'
#
loop_
_entity.id
_entity.type
_entity.pdbx_description
1 polymer ?
#
loop_
_entity_poly.entity_id
_entity_poly.type
_entity_poly.pdbx_seq_one_letter_code
_entity_poly.pdbx_strand_id
1 'polypeptide(L)'
;SVGQEQFPDGTGYPTVRFPGIVHVILEEGVAREKAEAMAPVLCAQLKADALGLMFLNREEESLTPLVYVPGAGTLFWETACASGTTAVGAFLAAKTGRPVNLRLKQPGGVLEIDARPNGELTLTGTVCIMHSAEANLQVP
;
A
#
# COMPACT_ATOMS: atom_id res chain seq x y z
N SER A 1 1.16 -2.63 12.16
CA SER A 1 1.75 -1.47 12.84
C SER A 1 2.27 -0.45 11.84
N VAL A 2 2.24 0.80 12.21
CA VAL A 2 2.72 1.91 11.41
C VAL A 2 4.09 2.33 11.92
N GLY A 3 5.03 2.53 11.01
CA GLY A 3 6.37 2.95 11.37
C GLY A 3 7.05 3.68 10.22
N GLN A 4 8.34 3.92 10.37
CA GLN A 4 9.16 4.51 9.32
C GLN A 4 10.50 3.79 9.31
N GLU A 5 10.91 3.37 8.13
CA GLU A 5 12.18 2.67 7.94
C GLU A 5 13.14 3.55 7.16
N GLN A 6 14.41 3.53 7.57
CA GLN A 6 15.46 4.16 6.78
C GLN A 6 16.19 3.12 5.95
N PHE A 7 16.44 3.46 4.71
CA PHE A 7 17.08 2.57 3.76
C PHE A 7 18.53 2.99 3.51
N PRO A 8 19.35 2.10 2.93
CA PRO A 8 20.78 2.38 2.76
C PRO A 8 21.12 3.63 1.96
N ASP A 9 20.22 4.08 1.09
CA ASP A 9 20.41 5.32 0.32
C ASP A 9 20.09 6.58 1.11
N GLY A 10 19.74 6.44 2.40
CA GLY A 10 19.43 7.56 3.27
C GLY A 10 17.98 8.02 3.23
N THR A 11 17.16 7.42 2.38
CA THR A 11 15.73 7.76 2.34
C THR A 11 15.00 7.11 3.50
N GLY A 12 13.94 7.77 3.99
CA GLY A 12 13.04 7.23 4.99
C GLY A 12 11.64 7.19 4.41
N TYR A 13 11.00 6.03 4.49
CA TYR A 13 9.64 5.87 4.02
C TYR A 13 8.74 5.34 5.13
N PRO A 14 7.48 5.83 5.19
CA PRO A 14 6.50 5.23 6.08
C PRO A 14 6.24 3.78 5.69
N THR A 15 6.13 2.92 6.69
CA THR A 15 5.81 1.51 6.50
C THR A 15 4.61 1.13 7.33
N VAL A 16 3.80 0.23 6.81
CA VAL A 16 2.67 -0.35 7.54
C VAL A 16 2.78 -1.87 7.44
N ARG A 17 2.90 -2.52 8.60
CA ARG A 17 3.06 -3.98 8.65
C ARG A 17 1.73 -4.64 8.97
N PHE A 18 1.34 -5.54 8.10
CA PHE A 18 0.23 -6.47 8.32
C PHE A 18 0.77 -7.90 8.31
N PRO A 19 0.02 -8.86 8.87
CA PRO A 19 0.44 -10.26 8.77
C PRO A 19 0.69 -10.66 7.32
N GLY A 20 1.90 -11.12 7.03
CA GLY A 20 2.29 -11.61 5.72
C GLY A 20 2.72 -10.57 4.70
N ILE A 21 2.57 -9.27 4.97
CA ILE A 21 2.97 -8.24 4.01
C ILE A 21 3.36 -6.94 4.70
N VAL A 22 4.38 -6.28 4.16
CA VAL A 22 4.76 -4.92 4.57
C VAL A 22 4.48 -3.98 3.42
N HIS A 23 3.78 -2.90 3.68
CA HIS A 23 3.53 -1.84 2.70
C HIS A 23 4.46 -0.66 2.97
N VAL A 24 5.10 -0.17 1.92
CA VAL A 24 5.91 1.04 1.93
C VAL A 24 5.16 2.12 1.17
N ILE A 25 4.97 3.27 1.79
CA ILE A 25 4.21 4.38 1.20
C ILE A 25 5.18 5.38 0.59
N LEU A 26 5.05 5.63 -0.71
CA LEU A 26 5.89 6.58 -1.44
C LEU A 26 4.99 7.66 -2.04
N GLU A 27 5.29 8.90 -1.73
CA GLU A 27 4.54 10.04 -2.26
C GLU A 27 5.26 10.74 -3.40
N GLU A 28 6.42 10.25 -3.79
CA GLU A 28 7.19 10.79 -4.91
C GLU A 28 7.04 9.91 -6.14
N GLY A 29 7.16 10.51 -7.31
CA GLY A 29 7.16 9.75 -8.56
C GLY A 29 8.47 9.00 -8.74
N VAL A 30 8.36 7.74 -9.12
CA VAL A 30 9.51 6.88 -9.40
C VAL A 30 9.26 6.19 -10.73
N ALA A 31 10.29 6.13 -11.58
CA ALA A 31 10.18 5.42 -12.85
C ALA A 31 9.85 3.94 -12.60
N ARG A 32 9.05 3.37 -13.49
CA ARG A 32 8.56 1.99 -13.34
C ARG A 32 9.71 1.00 -13.15
N GLU A 33 10.75 1.10 -13.96
CA GLU A 33 11.91 0.21 -13.90
C GLU A 33 12.66 0.35 -12.58
N LYS A 34 12.77 1.57 -12.06
CA LYS A 34 13.41 1.81 -10.78
C LYS A 34 12.59 1.23 -9.64
N ALA A 35 11.28 1.41 -9.69
CA ALA A 35 10.38 0.83 -8.69
C ALA A 35 10.49 -0.69 -8.66
N GLU A 36 10.50 -1.32 -9.82
CA GLU A 36 10.64 -2.78 -9.92
C GLU A 36 11.98 -3.26 -9.37
N ALA A 37 13.04 -2.49 -9.58
CA ALA A 37 14.37 -2.82 -9.03
C ALA A 37 14.45 -2.59 -7.52
N MET A 38 13.72 -1.63 -6.98
CA MET A 38 13.68 -1.35 -5.55
C MET A 38 12.99 -2.45 -4.75
N ALA A 39 11.98 -3.06 -5.32
CA ALA A 39 11.12 -3.98 -4.57
C ALA A 39 11.88 -5.15 -3.93
N PRO A 40 12.73 -5.91 -4.64
CA PRO A 40 13.48 -6.99 -4.01
C PRO A 40 14.43 -6.49 -2.91
N VAL A 41 15.06 -5.34 -3.12
CA VAL A 41 16.01 -4.78 -2.16
C VAL A 41 15.30 -4.41 -0.87
N LEU A 42 14.17 -3.69 -0.97
CA LEU A 42 13.42 -3.27 0.21
C LEU A 42 12.79 -4.47 0.92
N CYS A 43 12.30 -5.44 0.16
CA CYS A 43 11.71 -6.66 0.73
C CYS A 43 12.73 -7.41 1.58
N ALA A 44 13.95 -7.56 1.08
CA ALA A 44 15.03 -8.22 1.81
C ALA A 44 15.43 -7.43 3.05
N GLN A 45 15.53 -6.11 2.93
CA GLN A 45 15.89 -5.24 4.05
C GLN A 45 14.85 -5.29 5.17
N LEU A 46 13.57 -5.29 4.80
CA LEU A 46 12.47 -5.36 5.76
C LEU A 46 12.22 -6.78 6.27
N LYS A 47 12.88 -7.77 5.69
CA LYS A 47 12.70 -9.20 6.01
C LYS A 47 11.22 -9.59 5.90
N ALA A 48 10.58 -9.12 4.83
CA ALA A 48 9.15 -9.32 4.61
C ALA A 48 8.91 -10.52 3.71
N ASP A 49 7.82 -11.23 3.97
CA ASP A 49 7.37 -12.34 3.11
C ASP A 49 6.76 -11.81 1.82
N ALA A 50 6.18 -10.62 1.87
CA ALA A 50 5.66 -9.91 0.72
C ALA A 50 5.82 -8.42 0.95
N LEU A 51 5.97 -7.66 -0.15
CA LEU A 51 6.17 -6.22 -0.11
C LEU A 51 5.17 -5.54 -1.03
N GLY A 52 4.51 -4.50 -0.52
CA GLY A 52 3.73 -3.59 -1.35
C GLY A 52 4.41 -2.25 -1.42
N LEU A 53 4.68 -1.76 -2.62
CA LEU A 53 5.09 -0.37 -2.83
C LEU A 53 3.85 0.41 -3.26
N MET A 54 3.41 1.32 -2.39
CA MET A 54 2.18 2.06 -2.58
C MET A 54 2.54 3.48 -3.00
N PHE A 55 2.46 3.75 -4.30
CA PHE A 55 2.72 5.07 -4.85
C PHE A 55 1.48 5.92 -4.71
N LEU A 56 1.51 6.82 -3.74
CA LEU A 56 0.37 7.65 -3.37
C LEU A 56 0.54 9.05 -3.96
N ASN A 57 -0.49 9.52 -4.65
CA ASN A 57 -0.60 10.91 -5.07
C ASN A 57 -1.79 11.53 -4.35
N ARG A 58 -1.53 12.32 -3.31
CA ARG A 58 -2.60 12.92 -2.51
C ARG A 58 -3.38 13.97 -3.29
N GLU A 59 -2.70 14.69 -4.15
CA GLU A 59 -3.33 15.76 -4.94
C GLU A 59 -4.37 15.19 -5.90
N GLU A 60 -4.04 14.08 -6.54
CA GLU A 60 -4.96 13.40 -7.47
C GLU A 60 -5.84 12.36 -6.78
N GLU A 61 -5.61 12.11 -5.51
CA GLU A 61 -6.27 11.06 -4.75
C GLU A 61 -6.19 9.72 -5.48
N SER A 62 -4.96 9.34 -5.85
CA SER A 62 -4.72 8.12 -6.60
C SER A 62 -3.64 7.27 -5.96
N LEU A 63 -3.71 5.97 -6.20
CA LEU A 63 -2.78 4.98 -5.70
C LEU A 63 -2.40 4.02 -6.81
N THR A 64 -1.10 3.81 -6.98
CA THR A 64 -0.58 2.81 -7.93
C THR A 64 0.17 1.76 -7.12
N PRO A 65 -0.38 0.55 -6.98
CA PRO A 65 0.23 -0.48 -6.15
C PRO A 65 1.15 -1.39 -6.95
N LEU A 66 2.34 -1.65 -6.41
CA LEU A 66 3.26 -2.66 -6.91
C LEU A 66 3.48 -3.69 -5.81
N VAL A 67 3.20 -4.96 -6.08
CA VAL A 67 3.29 -6.02 -5.07
C VAL A 67 4.32 -7.05 -5.49
N TYR A 68 5.24 -7.35 -4.58
CA TYR A 68 6.32 -8.32 -4.76
C TYR A 68 6.20 -9.45 -3.74
N VAL A 69 6.16 -10.68 -4.23
CA VAL A 69 6.08 -11.88 -3.38
C VAL A 69 7.24 -12.80 -3.76
N PRO A 70 8.38 -12.71 -3.05
CA PRO A 70 9.58 -13.47 -3.42
C PRO A 70 9.37 -14.98 -3.39
N GLY A 71 8.59 -15.48 -2.43
CA GLY A 71 8.31 -16.91 -2.35
C GLY A 71 7.57 -17.47 -3.56
N ALA A 72 6.76 -16.65 -4.21
CA ALA A 72 6.06 -17.01 -5.44
C ALA A 72 6.81 -16.57 -6.70
N GLY A 73 7.88 -15.79 -6.56
CA GLY A 73 8.63 -15.23 -7.68
C GLY A 73 7.83 -14.23 -8.50
N THR A 74 6.90 -13.50 -7.87
CA THR A 74 5.98 -12.61 -8.60
C THR A 74 6.20 -11.15 -8.25
N LEU A 75 6.09 -10.30 -9.29
CA LEU A 75 6.15 -8.86 -9.16
C LEU A 75 5.10 -8.28 -10.10
N PHE A 76 4.03 -7.71 -9.53
CA PHE A 76 2.90 -7.23 -10.31
C PHE A 76 2.52 -5.80 -9.96
N TRP A 77 2.23 -5.01 -10.98
CA TRP A 77 1.49 -3.76 -10.84
C TRP A 77 0.02 -4.13 -10.75
N GLU A 78 -0.52 -4.00 -9.55
CA GLU A 78 -1.91 -4.40 -9.29
C GLU A 78 -2.89 -3.38 -9.86
N THR A 79 -4.07 -3.85 -10.27
CA THR A 79 -5.15 -2.96 -10.71
C THR A 79 -5.81 -2.27 -9.52
N ALA A 80 -5.81 -2.93 -8.37
CA ALA A 80 -6.25 -2.35 -7.10
C ALA A 80 -5.69 -3.21 -5.98
N CYS A 81 -5.43 -2.60 -4.83
CA CYS A 81 -4.87 -3.29 -3.68
C CYS A 81 -5.63 -2.90 -2.41
N ALA A 82 -6.42 -3.83 -1.88
CA ALA A 82 -7.20 -3.60 -0.67
C ALA A 82 -6.31 -3.37 0.54
N SER A 83 -5.32 -4.24 0.76
CA SER A 83 -4.41 -4.09 1.89
C SER A 83 -3.55 -2.83 1.79
N GLY A 84 -3.12 -2.48 0.58
CA GLY A 84 -2.35 -1.25 0.36
C GLY A 84 -3.17 0.00 0.61
N THR A 85 -4.43 0.01 0.19
CA THR A 85 -5.35 1.12 0.46
C THR A 85 -5.58 1.26 1.96
N THR A 86 -5.77 0.16 2.65
CA THR A 86 -5.92 0.12 4.10
C THR A 86 -4.66 0.65 4.79
N ALA A 87 -3.48 0.27 4.29
CA ALA A 87 -2.21 0.74 4.82
C ALA A 87 -2.06 2.26 4.70
N VAL A 88 -2.45 2.83 3.55
CA VAL A 88 -2.41 4.29 3.36
C VAL A 88 -3.32 4.99 4.37
N GLY A 89 -4.54 4.48 4.55
CA GLY A 89 -5.45 5.04 5.54
C GLY A 89 -4.89 4.97 6.96
N ALA A 90 -4.35 3.83 7.34
CA ALA A 90 -3.75 3.64 8.67
C ALA A 90 -2.58 4.60 8.89
N PHE A 91 -1.71 4.75 7.90
CA PHE A 91 -0.59 5.67 7.96
C PHE A 91 -1.05 7.11 8.17
N LEU A 92 -2.00 7.57 7.39
CA LEU A 92 -2.46 8.95 7.47
C LEU A 92 -3.22 9.21 8.79
N ALA A 93 -4.01 8.27 9.26
CA ALA A 93 -4.69 8.40 10.55
C ALA A 93 -3.68 8.47 11.70
N ALA A 94 -2.64 7.64 11.68
CA ALA A 94 -1.60 7.67 12.69
C ALA A 94 -0.80 8.98 12.65
N LYS A 95 -0.48 9.46 11.44
CA LYS A 95 0.30 10.68 11.24
C LYS A 95 -0.45 11.92 11.73
N THR A 96 -1.74 12.00 11.44
CA THR A 96 -2.54 13.17 11.79
C THR A 96 -3.17 13.09 13.17
N GLY A 97 -3.27 11.90 13.74
CA GLY A 97 -3.99 11.67 15.00
C GLY A 97 -5.49 11.87 14.89
N ARG A 98 -6.04 11.80 13.68
CA ARG A 98 -7.45 12.05 13.37
C ARG A 98 -8.02 10.97 12.48
N PRO A 99 -9.33 10.75 12.51
CA PRO A 99 -9.97 9.89 11.52
C PRO A 99 -9.73 10.39 10.10
N VAL A 100 -9.48 9.45 9.19
CA VAL A 100 -9.22 9.75 7.78
C VAL A 100 -10.23 8.99 6.93
N ASN A 101 -10.84 9.69 5.99
CA ASN A 101 -11.67 9.07 4.97
C ASN A 101 -11.11 9.45 3.61
N LEU A 102 -10.67 8.45 2.85
CA LEU A 102 -10.03 8.66 1.56
C LEU A 102 -10.68 7.80 0.50
N ARG A 103 -10.86 8.41 -0.66
CA ARG A 103 -11.23 7.68 -1.88
C ARG A 103 -10.02 7.71 -2.80
N LEU A 104 -9.43 6.53 -3.03
CA LEU A 104 -8.22 6.43 -3.84
C LEU A 104 -8.53 5.76 -5.18
N LYS A 105 -8.29 6.50 -6.24
CA LYS A 105 -8.41 5.99 -7.60
C LYS A 105 -7.22 5.08 -7.88
N GLN A 106 -7.51 3.89 -8.39
CA GLN A 106 -6.51 2.91 -8.77
C GLN A 106 -6.79 2.45 -10.19
N PRO A 107 -5.85 1.78 -10.87
CA PRO A 107 -6.07 1.42 -12.28
C PRO A 107 -7.37 0.65 -12.52
N GLY A 108 -7.81 -0.18 -11.58
CA GLY A 108 -9.00 -1.00 -11.73
C GLY A 108 -10.26 -0.45 -11.09
N GLY A 109 -10.22 0.74 -10.48
CA GLY A 109 -11.41 1.31 -9.84
C GLY A 109 -11.07 2.18 -8.65
N VAL A 110 -12.04 2.42 -7.79
CA VAL A 110 -11.88 3.29 -6.62
C VAL A 110 -12.10 2.47 -5.35
N LEU A 111 -11.20 2.61 -4.41
CA LEU A 111 -11.36 2.07 -3.05
C LEU A 111 -11.44 3.22 -2.07
N GLU A 112 -12.36 3.11 -1.13
CA GLU A 112 -12.55 4.09 -0.06
C GLU A 112 -12.11 3.46 1.25
N ILE A 113 -11.28 4.18 2.01
CA ILE A 113 -10.82 3.74 3.33
C ILE A 113 -11.24 4.76 4.38
N ASP A 114 -11.89 4.26 5.43
CA ASP A 114 -12.17 5.01 6.65
C ASP A 114 -11.26 4.43 7.72
N ALA A 115 -10.28 5.22 8.16
CA ALA A 115 -9.28 4.79 9.11
C ALA A 115 -9.30 5.71 10.33
N ARG A 116 -9.21 5.11 11.51
CA ARG A 116 -9.21 5.82 12.77
C ARG A 116 -7.88 5.62 13.50
N PRO A 117 -7.44 6.61 14.31
CA PRO A 117 -6.18 6.48 15.04
C PRO A 117 -6.15 5.31 16.02
N ASN A 118 -7.32 4.83 16.47
CA ASN A 118 -7.42 3.68 17.36
C ASN A 118 -7.22 2.32 16.67
N GLY A 119 -7.00 2.32 15.36
CA GLY A 119 -6.78 1.12 14.57
C GLY A 119 -8.00 0.56 13.88
N GLU A 120 -9.18 1.17 14.02
CA GLU A 120 -10.36 0.77 13.28
C GLU A 120 -10.24 1.15 11.81
N LEU A 121 -10.48 0.17 10.93
CA LEU A 121 -10.32 0.33 9.49
C LEU A 121 -11.55 -0.24 8.79
N THR A 122 -12.15 0.54 7.89
CA THR A 122 -13.29 0.10 7.09
C THR A 122 -13.00 0.38 5.62
N LEU A 123 -12.99 -0.66 4.80
CA LEU A 123 -12.71 -0.56 3.38
C LEU A 123 -13.98 -0.81 2.59
N THR A 124 -14.26 0.10 1.64
CA THR A 124 -15.38 -0.01 0.72
C THR A 124 -14.87 0.21 -0.69
N GLY A 125 -15.38 -0.52 -1.68
CA GLY A 125 -14.84 -0.40 -3.01
C GLY A 125 -15.87 -0.54 -4.12
N THR A 126 -15.50 0.07 -5.27
CA THR A 126 -16.22 -0.06 -6.53
C THR A 126 -15.26 -0.57 -7.59
N VAL A 127 -14.45 -1.57 -7.23
CA VAL A 127 -13.44 -2.13 -8.12
C VAL A 127 -14.06 -3.14 -9.04
N CYS A 128 -13.86 -2.96 -10.35
CA CYS A 128 -14.30 -3.90 -11.35
C CYS A 128 -13.23 -4.97 -11.57
N ILE A 129 -13.20 -5.95 -10.67
CA ILE A 129 -12.31 -7.10 -10.79
C ILE A 129 -13.19 -8.32 -11.04
N MET A 130 -12.97 -8.96 -12.15
CA MET A 130 -13.89 -9.98 -12.67
C MET A 130 -13.97 -11.23 -11.80
N HIS A 131 -12.92 -11.56 -11.07
CA HIS A 131 -12.84 -12.87 -10.41
C HIS A 131 -12.29 -12.85 -8.99
N SER A 132 -11.90 -11.72 -8.47
CA SER A 132 -11.31 -11.61 -7.14
C SER A 132 -11.82 -10.40 -6.34
N ALA A 133 -12.96 -9.87 -6.74
CA ALA A 133 -13.50 -8.66 -6.12
C ALA A 133 -13.76 -8.84 -4.63
N GLU A 134 -14.37 -9.97 -4.24
CA GLU A 134 -14.64 -10.23 -2.83
C GLU A 134 -13.36 -10.35 -2.01
N ALA A 135 -12.37 -11.08 -2.53
CA ALA A 135 -11.10 -11.25 -1.84
C ALA A 135 -10.39 -9.91 -1.64
N ASN A 136 -10.45 -9.04 -2.65
CA ASN A 136 -9.79 -7.73 -2.59
C ASN A 136 -10.49 -6.75 -1.66
N LEU A 137 -11.75 -6.98 -1.33
CA LEU A 137 -12.50 -6.12 -0.44
C LEU A 137 -12.44 -6.57 1.01
N GLN A 138 -11.79 -7.68 1.29
CA GLN A 138 -11.61 -8.16 2.66
C GLN A 138 -10.43 -7.45 3.29
N VAL A 139 -10.69 -6.79 4.42
CA VAL A 139 -9.64 -6.09 5.16
C VAL A 139 -8.81 -7.10 5.93
N PRO A 140 -7.49 -7.04 5.83
CA PRO A 140 -6.61 -7.93 6.59
C PRO A 140 -6.74 -7.74 8.11
#